data_b318650a8e0f520ed40fd4ca87ac03dc
#
_entry.id   b318650a8e0f520ed40fd4ca87ac03dc
#
_cell.length_a   1.000
_cell.length_b   1.000
_cell.length_c   1.000
_cell.angle_alpha   90.00
_cell.angle_beta   90.00
_cell.angle_gamma   90.00
#
_symmetry.space_group_name_H-M   'P 1'
#
loop_
_entity.id
_entity.type
_entity.pdbx_description
1 polymer ?
#
loop_
_entity_poly.entity_id
_entity_poly.type
_entity_poly.pdbx_seq_one_letter_code
_entity_poly.pdbx_strand_id
1 'polypeptide(L)'
;LFWEDTHVPIYIYDMMKYIDIYFDIEKTVAYSMSKRKTTGIQYHQFDYPHGKEKMPIRATFFLRDKANGNPVIIDFTPLDGLHLEIQILHLPEFRIADFHKNYADYAAKEGILRNNTVDAKLQFINVDDVSWEDVVLTKIQRKALDKNIVKFIENLNLYEQKNLPTSRGCLLTGPPGTGKTLTCSAVMNQVEATIIYITSDDITERGQIGELYELARKVSPTIVVVEDIDTLGGLERTKQESPLLGEFLNCLAGVESNGGVITIATTNY
;
A
#
# COMPACT_ATOMS: atom_id res chain seq x y z
N LEU A 1 -12.27 -3.28 7.93
CA LEU A 1 -11.62 -2.13 8.50
C LEU A 1 -10.14 -2.29 8.34
N PHE A 2 -9.64 -2.00 7.13
CA PHE A 2 -8.29 -2.35 6.71
C PHE A 2 -7.26 -1.26 7.02
N TRP A 3 -7.69 -0.11 7.55
CA TRP A 3 -6.90 1.10 7.45
C TRP A 3 -7.16 1.97 8.67
N GLU A 4 -7.01 1.41 9.84
CA GLU A 4 -7.04 2.21 11.06
C GLU A 4 -5.76 3.05 11.07
N ASP A 5 -5.92 4.34 11.18
CA ASP A 5 -5.09 5.38 11.73
C ASP A 5 -4.08 6.17 10.88
N THR A 6 -3.54 5.72 9.75
CA THR A 6 -2.48 6.54 9.11
C THR A 6 -2.68 6.87 7.62
N HIS A 7 -3.70 6.33 6.95
CA HIS A 7 -3.76 6.34 5.49
C HIS A 7 -5.00 7.01 4.91
N VAL A 8 -5.45 8.03 5.60
CA VAL A 8 -6.64 8.83 5.23
C VAL A 8 -6.71 9.20 3.74
N PRO A 9 -5.62 9.65 3.09
CA PRO A 9 -5.69 10.00 1.67
C PRO A 9 -6.10 8.85 0.77
N ILE A 10 -5.46 7.68 0.96
CA ILE A 10 -5.72 6.47 0.17
C ILE A 10 -7.13 5.97 0.40
N TYR A 11 -7.52 5.88 1.67
CA TYR A 11 -8.83 5.38 2.06
C TYR A 11 -9.97 6.26 1.52
N ILE A 12 -9.86 7.58 1.64
CA ILE A 12 -10.87 8.51 1.12
C ILE A 12 -10.97 8.39 -0.39
N TYR A 13 -9.82 8.36 -1.09
CA TYR A 13 -9.82 8.26 -2.54
C TYR A 13 -10.53 6.99 -3.01
N ASP A 14 -10.12 5.84 -2.50
CA ASP A 14 -10.68 4.56 -2.89
C ASP A 14 -12.17 4.45 -2.50
N MET A 15 -12.56 4.97 -1.33
CA MET A 15 -13.96 4.97 -0.90
C MET A 15 -14.81 5.87 -1.79
N MET A 16 -14.33 7.05 -2.16
CA MET A 16 -15.07 7.95 -3.07
C MET A 16 -15.24 7.34 -4.45
N LYS A 17 -14.19 6.71 -4.99
CA LYS A 17 -14.28 5.99 -6.28
C LYS A 17 -15.22 4.79 -6.19
N TYR A 18 -15.17 4.04 -5.10
CA TYR A 18 -16.08 2.92 -4.86
C TYR A 18 -17.54 3.37 -4.78
N ILE A 19 -17.81 4.47 -4.07
CA ILE A 19 -19.15 5.08 -3.99
C ILE A 19 -19.63 5.45 -5.40
N ASP A 20 -18.83 6.16 -6.19
CA ASP A 20 -19.21 6.60 -7.55
C ASP A 20 -19.54 5.42 -8.48
N ILE A 21 -18.86 4.30 -8.32
CA ILE A 21 -19.08 3.10 -9.15
C ILE A 21 -20.34 2.35 -8.73
N TYR A 22 -20.53 2.10 -7.44
CA TYR A 22 -21.53 1.16 -6.95
C TYR A 22 -22.78 1.78 -6.36
N PHE A 23 -22.79 3.10 -6.13
CA PHE A 23 -23.91 3.79 -5.52
C PHE A 23 -24.33 5.03 -6.30
N ASP A 24 -25.61 5.36 -6.24
CA ASP A 24 -26.12 6.65 -6.65
C ASP A 24 -26.12 7.59 -5.44
N ILE A 25 -25.51 8.77 -5.59
CA ILE A 25 -25.48 9.78 -4.53
C ILE A 25 -26.76 10.59 -4.62
N GLU A 26 -27.71 10.35 -3.71
CA GLU A 26 -28.98 11.08 -3.66
C GLU A 26 -28.81 12.45 -3.03
N LYS A 27 -27.96 12.57 -2.02
CA LYS A 27 -27.70 13.81 -1.28
C LYS A 27 -26.36 13.75 -0.58
N THR A 28 -25.68 14.88 -0.53
CA THR A 28 -24.49 15.09 0.29
C THR A 28 -24.72 16.28 1.22
N VAL A 29 -24.45 16.08 2.51
CA VAL A 29 -24.51 17.13 3.53
C VAL A 29 -23.31 17.03 4.44
N ALA A 30 -23.10 18.00 5.31
CA ALA A 30 -22.23 17.83 6.46
C ALA A 30 -22.99 18.26 7.71
N TYR A 31 -22.87 17.49 8.77
CA TYR A 31 -23.52 17.77 10.04
C TYR A 31 -22.47 17.95 11.14
N SER A 32 -22.60 19.01 11.91
CA SER A 32 -21.74 19.23 13.07
C SER A 32 -22.48 18.85 14.34
N MET A 33 -22.06 17.79 15.00
CA MET A 33 -22.61 17.36 16.29
C MET A 33 -22.47 18.44 17.36
N SER A 34 -21.32 19.13 17.42
CA SER A 34 -21.08 20.20 18.40
C SER A 34 -21.96 21.40 18.19
N LYS A 35 -22.27 21.77 16.95
CA LYS A 35 -23.14 22.91 16.59
C LYS A 35 -24.59 22.51 16.39
N ARG A 36 -24.91 21.21 16.40
CA ARG A 36 -26.24 20.64 16.16
C ARG A 36 -26.94 21.22 14.91
N LYS A 37 -26.19 21.44 13.86
CA LYS A 37 -26.69 21.95 12.58
C LYS A 37 -25.91 21.47 11.40
N THR A 38 -26.53 21.53 10.23
CA THR A 38 -25.81 21.31 8.98
C THR A 38 -24.75 22.40 8.78
N THR A 39 -23.57 21.98 8.30
CA THR A 39 -22.46 22.86 7.95
C THR A 39 -22.11 22.67 6.48
N GLY A 40 -21.20 23.44 5.95
CA GLY A 40 -20.62 23.16 4.65
C GLY A 40 -19.76 21.89 4.68
N ILE A 41 -19.71 21.17 3.57
CA ILE A 41 -18.80 20.05 3.38
C ILE A 41 -17.38 20.60 3.51
N GLN A 42 -16.55 19.89 4.29
CA GLN A 42 -15.14 20.24 4.42
C GLN A 42 -14.31 19.36 3.50
N TYR A 43 -13.42 20.00 2.78
CA TYR A 43 -12.49 19.34 1.87
C TYR A 43 -11.07 19.54 2.35
N HIS A 44 -10.25 18.53 2.15
CA HIS A 44 -8.79 18.62 2.28
C HIS A 44 -8.15 18.29 0.92
N GLN A 45 -7.02 18.95 0.63
CA GLN A 45 -6.28 18.71 -0.59
C GLN A 45 -5.16 17.72 -0.30
N PHE A 46 -5.18 16.59 -0.99
CA PHE A 46 -4.18 15.55 -0.89
C PHE A 46 -3.34 15.47 -2.17
N ASP A 47 -2.13 14.98 -2.04
CA ASP A 47 -1.23 14.70 -3.14
C ASP A 47 -1.38 13.23 -3.56
N TYR A 48 -1.69 13.01 -4.85
CA TYR A 48 -1.84 11.68 -5.45
C TYR A 48 -0.88 11.55 -6.65
N PRO A 49 -0.62 10.35 -7.17
CA PRO A 49 0.28 10.15 -8.31
C PRO A 49 -0.08 10.96 -9.57
N HIS A 50 -1.38 11.21 -9.78
CA HIS A 50 -1.92 11.97 -10.89
C HIS A 50 -2.09 13.47 -10.61
N GLY A 51 -1.68 13.94 -9.43
CA GLY A 51 -1.75 15.34 -9.01
C GLY A 51 -2.54 15.59 -7.73
N LYS A 52 -2.81 16.86 -7.46
CA LYS A 52 -3.51 17.27 -6.25
C LYS A 52 -5.02 17.20 -6.44
N GLU A 53 -5.72 16.48 -5.56
CA GLU A 53 -7.18 16.43 -5.52
C GLU A 53 -7.75 16.87 -4.18
N LYS A 54 -8.93 17.48 -4.23
CA LYS A 54 -9.71 17.86 -3.04
C LYS A 54 -10.68 16.75 -2.71
N MET A 55 -10.47 16.10 -1.58
CA MET A 55 -11.34 15.05 -1.08
C MET A 55 -12.17 15.53 0.12
N PRO A 56 -13.43 15.09 0.25
CA PRO A 56 -14.27 15.44 1.38
C PRO A 56 -13.77 14.71 2.65
N ILE A 57 -13.43 15.47 3.69
CA ILE A 57 -13.03 14.91 4.99
C ILE A 57 -14.14 15.02 6.03
N ARG A 58 -15.16 15.87 5.79
CA ARG A 58 -16.39 15.94 6.57
C ARG A 58 -17.58 16.01 5.63
N ALA A 59 -18.27 14.90 5.49
CA ALA A 59 -19.45 14.79 4.62
C ALA A 59 -20.29 13.57 5.03
N THR A 60 -21.57 13.68 4.88
CA THR A 60 -22.55 12.60 5.02
C THR A 60 -23.18 12.36 3.65
N PHE A 61 -23.00 11.19 3.12
CA PHE A 61 -23.53 10.76 1.82
C PHE A 61 -24.77 9.91 2.03
N PHE A 62 -25.90 10.33 1.45
CA PHE A 62 -27.10 9.52 1.34
C PHE A 62 -27.04 8.80 -0.01
N LEU A 63 -26.94 7.50 0.05
CA LEU A 63 -26.61 6.66 -1.08
C LEU A 63 -27.72 5.65 -1.36
N ARG A 64 -27.80 5.22 -2.61
CA ARG A 64 -28.62 4.10 -3.03
C ARG A 64 -27.76 3.11 -3.78
N ASP A 65 -27.76 1.86 -3.32
CA ASP A 65 -27.04 0.77 -3.96
C ASP A 65 -27.60 0.51 -5.37
N LYS A 66 -26.77 0.63 -6.39
CA LYS A 66 -27.18 0.44 -7.79
C LYS A 66 -27.65 -0.98 -8.11
N ALA A 67 -27.19 -1.98 -7.35
CA ALA A 67 -27.52 -3.39 -7.60
C ALA A 67 -28.92 -3.78 -7.08
N ASN A 68 -29.34 -3.21 -5.95
CA ASN A 68 -30.57 -3.66 -5.25
C ASN A 68 -31.48 -2.53 -4.79
N GLY A 69 -31.07 -1.25 -4.94
CA GLY A 69 -31.84 -0.07 -4.56
C GLY A 69 -31.87 0.21 -3.07
N ASN A 70 -31.11 -0.51 -2.24
CA ASN A 70 -31.11 -0.30 -0.79
C ASN A 70 -30.45 1.02 -0.41
N PRO A 71 -31.06 1.79 0.52
CA PRO A 71 -30.46 3.01 1.03
C PRO A 71 -29.32 2.70 2.01
N VAL A 72 -28.25 3.48 1.91
CA VAL A 72 -27.10 3.44 2.82
C VAL A 72 -26.63 4.86 3.09
N ILE A 73 -26.19 5.15 4.30
CA ILE A 73 -25.59 6.44 4.66
C ILE A 73 -24.14 6.17 5.02
N ILE A 74 -23.21 6.90 4.40
CA ILE A 74 -21.79 6.89 4.77
C ILE A 74 -21.44 8.29 5.27
N ASP A 75 -20.91 8.34 6.48
CA ASP A 75 -20.49 9.58 7.14
C ASP A 75 -18.98 9.61 7.34
N PHE A 76 -18.37 10.70 6.89
CA PHE A 76 -16.97 11.00 7.11
C PHE A 76 -16.85 12.07 8.18
N THR A 77 -16.21 11.75 9.30
CA THR A 77 -15.99 12.68 10.40
C THR A 77 -14.52 12.73 10.77
N PRO A 78 -13.82 13.86 10.56
CA PRO A 78 -12.44 14.00 11.03
C PRO A 78 -12.43 14.02 12.57
N LEU A 79 -11.54 13.21 13.16
CA LEU A 79 -11.30 13.16 14.59
C LEU A 79 -10.20 14.16 14.95
N ASP A 80 -8.96 13.70 15.00
CA ASP A 80 -7.79 14.50 15.33
C ASP A 80 -6.72 14.39 14.23
N GLY A 81 -6.15 15.51 13.82
CA GLY A 81 -5.10 15.54 12.82
C GLY A 81 -5.52 14.88 11.50
N LEU A 82 -4.89 13.77 11.16
CA LEU A 82 -5.18 12.99 9.95
C LEU A 82 -6.14 11.82 10.17
N HIS A 83 -6.69 11.65 11.38
CA HIS A 83 -7.62 10.56 11.64
C HIS A 83 -9.00 10.87 11.08
N LEU A 84 -9.62 9.88 10.47
CA LEU A 84 -10.96 9.96 9.90
C LEU A 84 -11.81 8.79 10.39
N GLU A 85 -12.92 9.09 11.02
CA GLU A 85 -13.94 8.10 11.33
C GLU A 85 -14.89 7.97 10.14
N ILE A 86 -15.13 6.75 9.69
CA ILE A 86 -16.12 6.44 8.66
C ILE A 86 -17.20 5.57 9.30
N GLN A 87 -18.40 6.13 9.39
CA GLN A 87 -19.58 5.44 9.89
C GLN A 87 -20.48 5.04 8.72
N ILE A 88 -20.98 3.80 8.77
CA ILE A 88 -21.94 3.27 7.79
C ILE A 88 -23.23 2.94 8.50
N LEU A 89 -24.28 3.66 8.16
CA LEU A 89 -25.65 3.41 8.66
C LEU A 89 -26.47 2.78 7.54
N HIS A 90 -27.11 1.68 7.87
CA HIS A 90 -27.84 0.88 6.89
C HIS A 90 -29.08 0.22 7.48
N LEU A 91 -30.01 -0.16 6.63
CA LEU A 91 -31.14 -0.99 7.00
C LEU A 91 -30.71 -2.46 7.18
N PRO A 92 -31.50 -3.29 7.90
CA PRO A 92 -31.18 -4.71 8.12
C PRO A 92 -30.98 -5.51 6.82
N GLU A 93 -31.62 -5.11 5.73
CA GLU A 93 -31.52 -5.76 4.42
C GLU A 93 -30.16 -5.54 3.74
N PHE A 94 -29.43 -4.49 4.13
CA PHE A 94 -28.10 -4.20 3.61
C PHE A 94 -27.06 -5.05 4.33
N ARG A 95 -26.38 -5.91 3.60
CA ARG A 95 -25.38 -6.81 4.16
C ARG A 95 -24.04 -6.12 4.28
N ILE A 96 -23.77 -5.55 5.44
CA ILE A 96 -22.53 -4.80 5.72
C ILE A 96 -21.26 -5.66 5.50
N ALA A 97 -21.32 -6.96 5.77
CA ALA A 97 -20.19 -7.87 5.52
C ALA A 97 -19.86 -7.97 4.03
N ASP A 98 -20.89 -7.98 3.15
CA ASP A 98 -20.68 -8.00 1.70
C ASP A 98 -20.09 -6.66 1.22
N PHE A 99 -20.57 -5.53 1.78
CA PHE A 99 -19.99 -4.22 1.50
C PHE A 99 -18.50 -4.18 1.84
N HIS A 100 -18.11 -4.61 3.04
CA HIS A 100 -16.72 -4.63 3.47
C HIS A 100 -15.85 -5.51 2.55
N LYS A 101 -16.35 -6.71 2.23
CA LYS A 101 -15.66 -7.61 1.31
C LYS A 101 -15.50 -7.00 -0.07
N ASN A 102 -16.58 -6.48 -0.65
CA ASN A 102 -16.55 -5.91 -2.00
C ASN A 102 -15.66 -4.67 -2.07
N TYR A 103 -15.69 -3.82 -1.03
CA TYR A 103 -14.78 -2.69 -0.94
C TYR A 103 -13.31 -3.14 -0.83
N ALA A 104 -13.01 -4.14 0.01
CA ALA A 104 -11.66 -4.67 0.13
C ALA A 104 -11.17 -5.28 -1.19
N ASP A 105 -12.03 -6.03 -1.89
CA ASP A 105 -11.74 -6.59 -3.21
C ASP A 105 -11.50 -5.49 -4.26
N TYR A 106 -12.28 -4.40 -4.20
CA TYR A 106 -12.09 -3.22 -5.05
C TYR A 106 -10.75 -2.53 -4.75
N ALA A 107 -10.49 -2.19 -3.49
CA ALA A 107 -9.25 -1.51 -3.09
C ALA A 107 -7.98 -2.32 -3.46
N ALA A 108 -8.05 -3.64 -3.36
CA ALA A 108 -6.96 -4.53 -3.75
C ALA A 108 -6.71 -4.58 -5.26
N LYS A 109 -7.77 -4.47 -6.09
CA LYS A 109 -7.68 -4.66 -7.55
C LYS A 109 -7.63 -3.36 -8.34
N GLU A 110 -8.35 -2.35 -7.88
CA GLU A 110 -8.61 -1.09 -8.59
C GLU A 110 -8.21 0.14 -7.75
N GLY A 111 -7.82 -0.07 -6.47
CA GLY A 111 -7.45 1.00 -5.56
C GLY A 111 -6.20 1.76 -5.98
N ILE A 112 -6.04 2.97 -5.44
CA ILE A 112 -4.98 3.91 -5.84
C ILE A 112 -3.56 3.42 -5.52
N LEU A 113 -3.40 2.45 -4.63
CA LEU A 113 -2.09 1.85 -4.37
C LEU A 113 -1.60 0.99 -5.53
N ARG A 114 -2.51 0.46 -6.34
CA ARG A 114 -2.14 -0.47 -7.40
C ARG A 114 -1.25 0.18 -8.45
N ASN A 115 -0.12 -0.47 -8.72
CA ASN A 115 0.92 -0.01 -9.66
C ASN A 115 1.50 1.38 -9.32
N ASN A 116 1.37 1.80 -8.07
CA ASN A 116 2.00 3.02 -7.57
C ASN A 116 3.06 2.70 -6.52
N THR A 117 3.96 3.66 -6.31
CA THR A 117 5.04 3.54 -5.34
C THR A 117 4.75 4.40 -4.12
N VAL A 118 4.86 3.79 -2.94
CA VAL A 118 4.70 4.47 -1.66
C VAL A 118 5.88 4.18 -0.75
N ASP A 119 6.15 5.09 0.18
CA ASP A 119 7.09 4.87 1.29
C ASP A 119 6.44 4.04 2.42
N ALA A 120 7.19 3.82 3.51
CA ALA A 120 6.68 3.11 4.68
C ALA A 120 5.57 3.85 5.45
N LYS A 121 5.36 5.13 5.16
CA LYS A 121 4.25 5.94 5.70
C LYS A 121 3.08 6.02 4.72
N LEU A 122 3.12 5.22 3.67
CA LEU A 122 2.17 5.17 2.55
C LEU A 122 1.98 6.53 1.85
N GLN A 123 3.01 7.37 1.84
CA GLN A 123 3.04 8.57 1.02
C GLN A 123 3.51 8.20 -0.38
N PHE A 124 2.84 8.69 -1.40
CA PHE A 124 3.25 8.45 -2.78
C PHE A 124 4.59 9.12 -3.06
N ILE A 125 5.52 8.34 -3.59
CA ILE A 125 6.85 8.81 -3.97
C ILE A 125 7.10 8.59 -5.46
N ASN A 126 7.85 9.50 -6.04
CA ASN A 126 8.33 9.36 -7.42
C ASN A 126 9.67 8.61 -7.39
N VAL A 127 9.75 7.54 -8.14
CA VAL A 127 11.01 6.84 -8.39
C VAL A 127 11.72 7.53 -9.55
N ASP A 128 13.04 7.70 -9.45
CA ASP A 128 13.83 8.22 -10.55
C ASP A 128 13.64 7.35 -11.80
N ASP A 129 13.52 8.00 -12.95
CA ASP A 129 13.39 7.32 -14.24
C ASP A 129 14.74 6.72 -14.65
N VAL A 130 15.01 5.55 -14.12
CA VAL A 130 16.24 4.79 -14.32
C VAL A 130 15.94 3.58 -15.19
N SER A 131 16.66 3.45 -16.27
CA SER A 131 16.59 2.30 -17.16
C SER A 131 17.69 1.27 -16.88
N TRP A 132 17.58 0.08 -17.49
CA TRP A 132 18.63 -0.91 -17.39
C TRP A 132 19.97 -0.49 -18.03
N GLU A 133 19.97 0.45 -18.95
CA GLU A 133 21.15 1.02 -19.57
C GLU A 133 21.96 1.90 -18.61
N ASP A 134 21.30 2.47 -17.61
CA ASP A 134 21.91 3.33 -16.60
C ASP A 134 22.63 2.54 -15.50
N VAL A 135 22.41 1.22 -15.45
CA VAL A 135 22.96 0.35 -14.40
C VAL A 135 24.05 -0.57 -14.94
N VAL A 136 25.23 -0.48 -14.32
CA VAL A 136 26.37 -1.35 -14.69
C VAL A 136 26.28 -2.69 -13.97
N LEU A 137 25.75 -3.70 -14.67
CA LEU A 137 25.62 -5.08 -14.17
C LEU A 137 26.28 -6.06 -15.11
N THR A 138 26.81 -7.14 -14.55
CA THR A 138 27.21 -8.29 -15.37
C THR A 138 25.99 -8.94 -16.03
N LYS A 139 26.20 -9.61 -17.16
CA LYS A 139 25.12 -10.36 -17.84
C LYS A 139 24.43 -11.38 -16.92
N ILE A 140 25.17 -11.96 -15.98
CA ILE A 140 24.65 -12.95 -15.02
C ILE A 140 23.73 -12.27 -14.02
N GLN A 141 24.15 -11.13 -13.44
CA GLN A 141 23.35 -10.37 -12.49
C GLN A 141 22.05 -9.86 -13.14
N ARG A 142 22.16 -9.23 -14.32
CA ARG A 142 20.98 -8.75 -15.06
C ARG A 142 20.00 -9.89 -15.35
N LYS A 143 20.48 -11.04 -15.84
CA LYS A 143 19.65 -12.21 -16.10
C LYS A 143 18.98 -12.76 -14.82
N ALA A 144 19.69 -12.71 -13.70
CA ALA A 144 19.15 -13.17 -12.42
C ALA A 144 18.00 -12.25 -11.94
N LEU A 145 18.17 -10.93 -12.01
CA LEU A 145 17.13 -9.96 -11.66
C LEU A 145 15.92 -10.07 -12.61
N ASP A 146 16.14 -10.09 -13.91
CA ASP A 146 15.09 -10.26 -14.91
C ASP A 146 14.27 -11.53 -14.64
N LYS A 147 14.94 -12.66 -14.43
CA LYS A 147 14.27 -13.96 -14.19
C LYS A 147 13.50 -13.99 -12.87
N ASN A 148 14.11 -13.48 -11.78
CA ASN A 148 13.57 -13.68 -10.43
C ASN A 148 12.59 -12.57 -10.01
N ILE A 149 12.58 -11.44 -10.70
CA ILE A 149 11.70 -10.32 -10.38
C ILE A 149 10.79 -10.03 -11.58
N VAL A 150 11.33 -9.49 -12.68
CA VAL A 150 10.49 -9.00 -13.79
C VAL A 150 9.63 -10.13 -14.37
N LYS A 151 10.27 -11.18 -14.89
CA LYS A 151 9.55 -12.34 -15.47
C LYS A 151 8.73 -13.11 -14.44
N PHE A 152 9.12 -13.06 -13.18
CA PHE A 152 8.34 -13.69 -12.13
C PHE A 152 7.01 -12.97 -11.92
N ILE A 153 7.00 -11.62 -11.87
CA ILE A 153 5.77 -10.81 -11.77
C ILE A 153 4.90 -11.04 -13.01
N GLU A 154 5.47 -10.94 -14.21
CA GLU A 154 4.74 -11.15 -15.46
C GLU A 154 4.03 -12.52 -15.53
N ASN A 155 4.59 -13.53 -14.88
CA ASN A 155 4.05 -14.89 -14.90
C ASN A 155 3.42 -15.33 -13.56
N LEU A 156 3.14 -14.42 -12.64
CA LEU A 156 2.64 -14.75 -11.30
C LEU A 156 1.38 -15.62 -11.35
N ASN A 157 0.42 -15.28 -12.20
CA ASN A 157 -0.80 -16.05 -12.41
C ASN A 157 -0.52 -17.52 -12.82
N LEU A 158 0.54 -17.76 -13.60
CA LEU A 158 0.93 -19.10 -14.01
C LEU A 158 1.49 -19.91 -12.82
N TYR A 159 2.23 -19.25 -11.92
CA TYR A 159 2.72 -19.87 -10.69
C TYR A 159 1.54 -20.26 -9.78
N GLU A 160 0.56 -19.37 -9.62
CA GLU A 160 -0.67 -19.64 -8.84
C GLU A 160 -1.45 -20.83 -9.40
N GLN A 161 -1.72 -20.84 -10.71
CA GLN A 161 -2.44 -21.93 -11.36
C GLN A 161 -1.75 -23.29 -11.20
N LYS A 162 -0.43 -23.30 -11.07
CA LYS A 162 0.37 -24.50 -10.87
C LYS A 162 0.65 -24.83 -9.42
N ASN A 163 0.07 -24.08 -8.47
CA ASN A 163 0.33 -24.19 -7.04
C ASN A 163 1.84 -24.13 -6.69
N LEU A 164 2.58 -23.29 -7.41
CA LEU A 164 3.99 -23.02 -7.13
C LEU A 164 4.12 -21.82 -6.18
N PRO A 165 5.24 -21.72 -5.44
CA PRO A 165 5.46 -20.57 -4.56
C PRO A 165 5.42 -19.25 -5.33
N THR A 166 4.61 -18.30 -4.83
CA THR A 166 4.36 -16.98 -5.44
C THR A 166 5.06 -15.85 -4.71
N SER A 167 6.03 -16.15 -3.87
CA SER A 167 6.91 -15.19 -3.21
C SER A 167 8.36 -15.36 -3.63
N ARG A 168 9.14 -14.28 -3.60
CA ARG A 168 10.57 -14.26 -3.89
C ARG A 168 11.29 -13.29 -2.98
N GLY A 169 12.54 -13.65 -2.61
CA GLY A 169 13.49 -12.75 -1.97
C GLY A 169 14.70 -12.53 -2.87
N CYS A 170 15.15 -11.29 -2.98
CA CYS A 170 16.38 -10.91 -3.66
C CYS A 170 17.21 -10.03 -2.74
N LEU A 171 18.46 -10.42 -2.48
CA LEU A 171 19.39 -9.62 -1.69
C LEU A 171 20.49 -9.07 -2.60
N LEU A 172 20.60 -7.73 -2.64
CA LEU A 172 21.68 -7.02 -3.33
C LEU A 172 22.77 -6.68 -2.33
N THR A 173 23.93 -7.30 -2.49
CA THR A 173 25.09 -7.10 -1.60
C THR A 173 26.22 -6.39 -2.31
N GLY A 174 26.93 -5.54 -1.60
CA GLY A 174 28.13 -4.89 -2.14
C GLY A 174 28.46 -3.59 -1.40
N PRO A 175 29.71 -3.08 -1.55
CA PRO A 175 30.15 -1.85 -0.91
C PRO A 175 29.23 -0.65 -1.25
N PRO A 176 29.26 0.42 -0.45
CA PRO A 176 28.58 1.68 -0.79
C PRO A 176 29.03 2.20 -2.16
N GLY A 177 28.11 2.84 -2.90
CA GLY A 177 28.38 3.42 -4.22
C GLY A 177 28.45 2.40 -5.39
N THR A 178 28.10 1.13 -5.19
CA THR A 178 28.09 0.11 -6.27
C THR A 178 26.81 0.06 -7.08
N GLY A 179 25.86 0.99 -6.88
CA GLY A 179 24.64 1.09 -7.68
C GLY A 179 23.49 0.20 -7.23
N LYS A 180 23.46 -0.26 -5.95
CA LYS A 180 22.36 -1.08 -5.42
C LYS A 180 21.02 -0.38 -5.51
N THR A 181 20.92 0.85 -4.98
CA THR A 181 19.70 1.70 -5.05
C THR A 181 19.30 1.96 -6.51
N LEU A 182 20.26 2.29 -7.38
CA LEU A 182 20.01 2.49 -8.81
C LEU A 182 19.47 1.22 -9.46
N THR A 183 19.95 0.05 -9.05
CA THR A 183 19.43 -1.24 -9.51
C THR A 183 17.99 -1.46 -9.05
N CYS A 184 17.65 -1.09 -7.80
CA CYS A 184 16.28 -1.13 -7.31
C CYS A 184 15.37 -0.23 -8.16
N SER A 185 15.77 1.02 -8.43
CA SER A 185 15.01 1.95 -9.27
C SER A 185 14.78 1.39 -10.69
N ALA A 186 15.82 0.83 -11.32
CA ALA A 186 15.69 0.22 -12.63
C ALA A 186 14.74 -0.99 -12.66
N VAL A 187 14.72 -1.80 -11.60
CA VAL A 187 13.77 -2.90 -11.45
C VAL A 187 12.35 -2.36 -11.27
N MET A 188 12.17 -1.38 -10.39
CA MET A 188 10.85 -0.79 -10.11
C MET A 188 10.20 -0.20 -11.36
N ASN A 189 10.99 0.44 -12.22
CA ASN A 189 10.49 1.03 -13.49
C ASN A 189 10.16 -0.01 -14.58
N GLN A 190 10.51 -1.29 -14.39
CA GLN A 190 10.29 -2.36 -15.38
C GLN A 190 9.05 -3.22 -15.10
N VAL A 191 8.39 -3.01 -13.98
CA VAL A 191 7.34 -3.92 -13.51
C VAL A 191 6.01 -3.19 -13.30
N GLU A 192 4.93 -3.88 -13.61
CA GLU A 192 3.58 -3.45 -13.24
C GLU A 192 3.21 -4.09 -11.88
N ALA A 193 3.62 -3.46 -10.79
CA ALA A 193 3.36 -3.90 -9.44
C ALA A 193 3.24 -2.70 -8.49
N THR A 194 2.54 -2.90 -7.39
CA THR A 194 2.60 -1.95 -6.27
C THR A 194 3.98 -2.03 -5.63
N ILE A 195 4.56 -0.89 -5.27
CA ILE A 195 5.88 -0.84 -4.65
C ILE A 195 5.78 -0.17 -3.29
N ILE A 196 6.28 -0.86 -2.27
CA ILE A 196 6.44 -0.31 -0.92
C ILE A 196 7.95 -0.16 -0.69
N TYR A 197 8.40 1.09 -0.61
CA TYR A 197 9.81 1.43 -0.46
C TYR A 197 10.11 1.80 1.00
N ILE A 198 10.98 1.03 1.63
CA ILE A 198 11.30 1.14 3.05
C ILE A 198 12.77 1.49 3.19
N THR A 199 13.06 2.59 3.87
CA THR A 199 14.41 2.93 4.33
C THR A 199 14.54 2.66 5.83
N SER A 200 15.76 2.57 6.32
CA SER A 200 16.01 2.33 7.76
C SER A 200 15.44 3.43 8.67
N ASP A 201 15.30 4.65 8.14
CA ASP A 201 14.82 5.82 8.91
C ASP A 201 13.29 5.88 8.98
N ASP A 202 12.60 5.12 8.13
CA ASP A 202 11.14 5.11 8.05
C ASP A 202 10.50 4.25 9.14
N ILE A 203 11.22 3.24 9.60
CA ILE A 203 10.72 2.27 10.59
C ILE A 203 11.17 2.68 11.98
N THR A 204 10.24 3.15 12.77
CA THR A 204 10.50 3.65 14.15
C THR A 204 9.90 2.76 15.23
N GLU A 205 8.89 1.97 14.90
CA GLU A 205 8.12 1.18 15.85
C GLU A 205 8.07 -0.30 15.44
N ARG A 206 7.93 -1.16 16.46
CA ARG A 206 7.68 -2.59 16.25
C ARG A 206 6.28 -2.79 15.68
N GLY A 207 6.15 -3.75 14.79
CA GLY A 207 4.88 -4.08 14.14
C GLY A 207 4.71 -3.42 12.77
N GLN A 208 5.36 -2.27 12.51
CA GLN A 208 5.23 -1.54 11.24
C GLN A 208 5.62 -2.39 10.01
N ILE A 209 6.69 -3.17 10.11
CA ILE A 209 7.12 -4.05 9.01
C ILE A 209 6.05 -5.11 8.75
N GLY A 210 5.49 -5.69 9.82
CA GLY A 210 4.40 -6.67 9.73
C GLY A 210 3.17 -6.11 9.03
N GLU A 211 2.74 -4.90 9.39
CA GLU A 211 1.62 -4.19 8.79
C GLU A 211 1.83 -3.90 7.29
N LEU A 212 3.05 -3.45 6.93
CA LEU A 212 3.42 -3.21 5.53
C LEU A 212 3.41 -4.50 4.70
N TYR A 213 3.86 -5.63 5.26
CA TYR A 213 3.77 -6.92 4.58
C TYR A 213 2.32 -7.44 4.49
N GLU A 214 1.49 -7.16 5.49
CA GLU A 214 0.06 -7.47 5.42
C GLU A 214 -0.61 -6.67 4.30
N LEU A 215 -0.30 -5.39 4.19
CA LEU A 215 -0.75 -4.55 3.08
C LEU A 215 -0.23 -5.07 1.74
N ALA A 216 1.07 -5.37 1.64
CA ALA A 216 1.68 -5.89 0.43
C ALA A 216 0.97 -7.15 -0.11
N ARG A 217 0.57 -8.06 0.79
CA ARG A 217 -0.21 -9.25 0.41
C ARG A 217 -1.59 -8.90 -0.15
N LYS A 218 -2.23 -7.87 0.42
CA LYS A 218 -3.59 -7.44 0.01
C LYS A 218 -3.61 -6.80 -1.37
N VAL A 219 -2.59 -6.01 -1.70
CA VAL A 219 -2.51 -5.27 -2.98
C VAL A 219 -1.58 -5.94 -4.00
N SER A 220 -1.33 -7.24 -3.85
CA SER A 220 -0.43 -7.98 -4.74
C SER A 220 -0.86 -7.93 -6.23
N PRO A 221 0.08 -7.98 -7.20
CA PRO A 221 1.51 -8.16 -7.01
C PRO A 221 2.20 -6.92 -6.42
N THR A 222 3.06 -7.17 -5.42
CA THR A 222 3.76 -6.10 -4.72
C THR A 222 5.25 -6.39 -4.62
N ILE A 223 6.07 -5.35 -4.81
CA ILE A 223 7.49 -5.37 -4.45
C ILE A 223 7.68 -4.58 -3.16
N VAL A 224 8.24 -5.22 -2.15
CA VAL A 224 8.73 -4.55 -0.94
C VAL A 224 10.23 -4.35 -1.10
N VAL A 225 10.66 -3.10 -1.24
CA VAL A 225 12.08 -2.73 -1.30
C VAL A 225 12.50 -2.28 0.10
N VAL A 226 13.55 -2.90 0.64
CA VAL A 226 14.09 -2.55 1.95
C VAL A 226 15.56 -2.18 1.77
N GLU A 227 15.88 -0.89 1.88
CA GLU A 227 17.25 -0.42 1.75
C GLU A 227 18.02 -0.53 3.05
N ASP A 228 19.32 -0.87 2.89
CA ASP A 228 20.32 -0.93 3.95
C ASP A 228 19.83 -1.69 5.20
N ILE A 229 19.41 -2.95 5.00
CA ILE A 229 18.86 -3.81 6.08
C ILE A 229 19.81 -3.93 7.27
N ASP A 230 21.10 -3.71 7.07
CA ASP A 230 22.12 -3.71 8.11
C ASP A 230 22.02 -2.49 9.06
N THR A 231 21.27 -1.47 8.68
CA THR A 231 21.00 -0.29 9.50
C THR A 231 19.59 -0.30 10.12
N LEU A 232 18.73 -1.26 9.77
CA LEU A 232 17.42 -1.41 10.38
C LEU A 232 17.52 -1.53 11.91
N GLY A 233 16.93 -0.55 12.61
CA GLY A 233 16.93 -0.53 14.08
C GLY A 233 18.02 0.28 14.73
N GLY A 234 18.68 1.16 13.98
CA GLY A 234 19.60 2.18 14.50
C GLY A 234 21.08 1.77 14.53
N LEU A 235 21.91 2.78 14.70
CA LEU A 235 23.38 2.70 14.65
C LEU A 235 24.05 1.94 15.82
N GLU A 236 23.28 1.40 16.75
CA GLU A 236 23.86 0.69 17.90
C GLU A 236 24.23 -0.75 17.53
N ARG A 237 25.39 -0.89 16.91
CA ARG A 237 26.10 -2.17 16.68
C ARG A 237 26.63 -2.82 17.97
N THR A 238 25.95 -2.67 19.08
CA THR A 238 26.31 -3.37 20.32
C THR A 238 25.55 -4.68 20.38
N LYS A 239 26.18 -5.79 19.97
CA LYS A 239 25.98 -7.22 20.34
C LYS A 239 24.56 -7.77 20.58
N GLN A 240 23.49 -7.01 20.34
CA GLN A 240 22.11 -7.51 20.38
C GLN A 240 21.51 -7.38 18.98
N GLU A 241 20.88 -8.46 18.53
CA GLU A 241 20.11 -8.47 17.27
C GLU A 241 19.08 -7.35 17.30
N SER A 242 19.06 -6.51 16.25
CA SER A 242 18.04 -5.47 16.13
C SER A 242 16.64 -6.12 16.14
N PRO A 243 15.74 -5.69 17.02
CA PRO A 243 14.38 -6.22 17.04
C PRO A 243 13.64 -6.05 15.71
N LEU A 244 13.95 -4.99 14.95
CA LEU A 244 13.35 -4.71 13.64
C LEU A 244 13.90 -5.64 12.56
N LEU A 245 15.19 -5.97 12.61
CA LEU A 245 15.75 -6.99 11.72
C LEU A 245 15.12 -8.37 11.99
N GLY A 246 14.92 -8.72 13.26
CA GLY A 246 14.21 -9.95 13.64
C GLY A 246 12.77 -9.97 13.13
N GLU A 247 12.06 -8.86 13.22
CA GLU A 247 10.71 -8.71 12.66
C GLU A 247 10.71 -8.87 11.13
N PHE A 248 11.62 -8.21 10.43
CA PHE A 248 11.79 -8.35 8.99
C PHE A 248 12.05 -9.79 8.57
N LEU A 249 12.98 -10.48 9.23
CA LEU A 249 13.26 -11.88 8.97
C LEU A 249 12.06 -12.79 9.23
N ASN A 250 11.27 -12.48 10.27
CA ASN A 250 10.03 -13.20 10.57
C ASN A 250 8.98 -12.97 9.48
N CYS A 251 8.86 -11.76 8.93
CA CYS A 251 7.98 -11.49 7.79
C CYS A 251 8.40 -12.28 6.54
N LEU A 252 9.71 -12.41 6.29
CA LEU A 252 10.23 -13.19 5.16
C LEU A 252 10.02 -14.70 5.33
N ALA A 253 10.26 -15.23 6.54
CA ALA A 253 10.22 -16.65 6.86
C ALA A 253 8.85 -17.11 7.40
N GLY A 254 7.92 -16.18 7.58
CA GLY A 254 6.72 -16.33 8.39
C GLY A 254 5.79 -17.46 7.98
N VAL A 255 4.96 -17.85 8.94
CA VAL A 255 3.92 -18.89 8.83
C VAL A 255 2.86 -18.50 7.78
N GLU A 256 2.67 -17.21 7.53
CA GLU A 256 1.79 -16.70 6.50
C GLU A 256 2.50 -16.66 5.13
N SER A 257 1.86 -17.23 4.14
CA SER A 257 2.37 -17.18 2.76
C SER A 257 2.42 -15.73 2.27
N ASN A 258 3.59 -15.25 1.88
CA ASN A 258 3.77 -13.97 1.19
C ASN A 258 3.39 -14.06 -0.29
N GLY A 259 2.26 -14.71 -0.61
CA GLY A 259 1.80 -14.89 -1.97
C GLY A 259 1.68 -13.57 -2.73
N GLY A 260 2.31 -13.49 -3.90
CA GLY A 260 2.32 -12.29 -4.74
C GLY A 260 3.25 -11.18 -4.26
N VAL A 261 4.05 -11.41 -3.21
CA VAL A 261 5.00 -10.42 -2.67
C VAL A 261 6.44 -10.82 -3.03
N ILE A 262 7.17 -9.85 -3.59
CA ILE A 262 8.61 -9.97 -3.84
C ILE A 262 9.32 -8.99 -2.91
N THR A 263 10.33 -9.47 -2.21
CA THR A 263 11.17 -8.61 -1.38
C THR A 263 12.52 -8.40 -2.05
N ILE A 264 12.91 -7.14 -2.20
CA ILE A 264 14.27 -6.76 -2.61
C ILE A 264 14.91 -6.06 -1.41
N ALA A 265 15.99 -6.62 -0.91
CA ALA A 265 16.74 -6.02 0.18
C ALA A 265 18.13 -5.61 -0.28
N THR A 266 18.65 -4.51 0.25
CA THR A 266 20.04 -4.09 0.01
C THR A 266 20.86 -4.13 1.30
N THR A 267 22.15 -4.40 1.18
CA THR A 267 23.10 -4.34 2.30
C THR A 267 24.49 -3.97 1.83
N ASN A 268 25.25 -3.35 2.70
CA ASN A 268 26.64 -2.98 2.46
C ASN A 268 27.65 -4.07 2.84
N TYR A 269 27.19 -5.24 3.31
CA TYR A 269 27.99 -6.39 3.73
C TYR A 269 27.99 -7.50 2.71
#